data_0c2b3b81300d6730c62472060d413878
#
_entry.id   0c2b3b81300d6730c62472060d413878
#
_cell.length_a   1.000
_cell.length_b   1.000
_cell.length_c   1.000
_cell.angle_alpha   90.00
_cell.angle_beta   90.00
_cell.angle_gamma   90.00
#
_symmetry.space_group_name_H-M   'P 1'
#
loop_
_entity.id
_entity.type
_entity.pdbx_description
1 polymer ?
#
loop_
_entity_poly.entity_id
_entity_poly.type
_entity_poly.pdbx_seq_one_letter_code
_entity_poly.pdbx_strand_id
1 'polypeptide(L)'
;QPHRMARPSRWSDERKATREQAEWIVGWLRTNGPATTPEIVQALEAEGRAVRAHILQRALRKAPFVHRIGASEGERGAVSRWAWGVEEDDLG
;
A
#
# COMPACT_ATOMS: atom_id res chain seq x y z
N GLN A 1 -0.47 -36.99 12.96
CA GLN A 1 -0.24 -36.34 12.61
C GLN A 1 -0.19 -35.63 12.75
N PRO A 2 -0.15 -35.87 12.95
CA PRO A 2 0.17 -34.89 13.11
C PRO A 2 -0.23 -33.71 12.73
N HIS A 3 -0.25 -33.20 12.85
CA HIS A 3 -0.53 -32.28 12.34
C HIS A 3 -0.20 -31.83 11.58
N ARG A 4 -0.46 -32.33 11.50
CA ARG A 4 0.18 -31.73 10.48
C ARG A 4 -0.07 -30.27 10.49
N MET A 5 0.84 -29.53 9.95
CA MET A 5 0.62 -28.14 9.88
C MET A 5 -0.45 -27.83 8.93
N ALA A 6 -1.37 -27.00 9.33
CA ALA A 6 -2.38 -26.56 8.45
C ALA A 6 -1.76 -25.69 7.37
N ARG A 7 -2.17 -25.88 6.15
CA ARG A 7 -1.77 -25.00 5.10
C ARG A 7 -2.33 -23.63 5.34
N PRO A 8 -1.55 -22.56 5.16
CA PRO A 8 -2.10 -21.22 5.29
C PRO A 8 -3.23 -21.06 4.29
N SER A 9 -4.33 -20.49 4.71
CA SER A 9 -5.41 -20.27 3.79
C SER A 9 -5.05 -19.13 2.87
N ARG A 10 -5.70 -19.09 1.71
CA ARG A 10 -5.56 -17.98 0.79
C ARG A 10 -5.83 -16.65 1.48
N TRP A 11 -6.83 -16.66 2.35
CA TRP A 11 -7.18 -15.50 3.14
C TRP A 11 -6.03 -15.02 4.02
N SER A 12 -5.36 -15.95 4.70
CA SER A 12 -4.22 -15.61 5.56
C SER A 12 -3.05 -15.08 4.75
N ASP A 13 -2.80 -15.67 3.59
CA ASP A 13 -1.73 -15.21 2.73
C ASP A 13 -1.96 -13.79 2.25
N GLU A 14 -3.21 -13.47 1.93
CA GLU A 14 -3.54 -12.12 1.46
C GLU A 14 -3.42 -11.10 2.58
N ARG A 15 -3.79 -11.48 3.79
CA ARG A 15 -3.66 -10.57 4.93
C ARG A 15 -2.20 -10.28 5.22
N LYS A 16 -1.36 -11.29 5.14
CA LYS A 16 0.07 -11.10 5.33
C LYS A 16 0.65 -10.22 4.23
N ALA A 17 0.27 -10.48 2.99
CA ALA A 17 0.75 -9.69 1.87
C ALA A 17 0.31 -8.24 1.99
N THR A 18 -0.93 -8.02 2.43
CA THR A 18 -1.43 -6.67 2.62
C THR A 18 -0.61 -5.93 3.66
N ARG A 19 -0.31 -6.58 4.77
CA ARG A 19 0.46 -5.94 5.84
C ARG A 19 1.88 -5.63 5.39
N GLU A 20 2.51 -6.57 4.73
CA GLU A 20 3.88 -6.36 4.25
C GLU A 20 3.94 -5.22 3.24
N GLN A 21 2.96 -5.18 2.37
CA GLN A 21 2.93 -4.13 1.37
C GLN A 21 2.64 -2.77 2.01
N ALA A 22 1.77 -2.74 3.02
CA ALA A 22 1.49 -1.50 3.74
C ALA A 22 2.75 -0.97 4.41
N GLU A 23 3.53 -1.85 5.03
CA GLU A 23 4.78 -1.43 5.67
C GLU A 23 5.76 -0.88 4.66
N TRP A 24 5.85 -1.53 3.52
CA TRP A 24 6.75 -1.06 2.47
C TRP A 24 6.33 0.33 1.97
N ILE A 25 5.02 0.50 1.75
CA ILE A 25 4.50 1.77 1.26
C ILE A 25 4.77 2.89 2.25
N VAL A 26 4.57 2.63 3.53
CA VAL A 26 4.85 3.63 4.56
C VAL A 26 6.31 4.09 4.47
N GLY A 27 7.23 3.14 4.43
CA GLY A 27 8.64 3.48 4.35
C GLY A 27 8.99 4.25 3.08
N TRP A 28 8.41 3.83 1.96
CA TRP A 28 8.70 4.48 0.69
C TRP A 28 8.15 5.90 0.64
N LEU A 29 6.92 6.10 1.12
CA LEU A 29 6.33 7.44 1.12
C LEU A 29 7.07 8.38 2.08
N ARG A 30 7.54 7.86 3.21
CA ARG A 30 8.31 8.67 4.14
C ARG A 30 9.60 9.16 3.50
N THR A 31 10.20 8.33 2.67
CA THR A 31 11.46 8.66 2.04
C THR A 31 11.28 9.54 0.81
N ASN A 32 10.26 9.26 0.01
CA ASN A 32 10.12 9.89 -1.30
C ASN A 32 9.04 10.98 -1.36
N GLY A 33 8.16 11.02 -0.38
CA GLY A 33 7.10 12.03 -0.36
C GLY A 33 5.85 11.57 -1.09
N PRO A 34 4.89 12.46 -1.24
CA PRO A 34 3.62 12.09 -1.85
C PRO A 34 3.78 11.51 -3.25
N ALA A 35 2.93 10.55 -3.57
CA ALA A 35 3.01 9.86 -4.86
C ALA A 35 1.62 9.39 -5.28
N THR A 36 1.47 9.18 -6.58
CA THR A 36 0.23 8.62 -7.12
C THR A 36 0.28 7.11 -7.05
N THR A 37 -0.89 6.49 -7.19
CA THR A 37 -0.97 5.03 -7.21
C THR A 37 -0.05 4.41 -8.27
N PRO A 38 -0.06 4.89 -9.53
CA PRO A 38 0.87 4.32 -10.52
C PRO A 38 2.33 4.47 -10.14
N GLU A 39 2.70 5.56 -9.48
CA GLU A 39 4.08 5.73 -9.03
C GLU A 39 4.45 4.71 -7.98
N ILE A 40 3.52 4.42 -7.06
CA ILE A 40 3.74 3.41 -6.05
C ILE A 40 3.88 2.02 -6.70
N VAL A 41 3.03 1.75 -7.70
CA VAL A 41 3.11 0.49 -8.42
C VAL A 41 4.47 0.33 -9.10
N GLN A 42 4.94 1.37 -9.77
CA GLN A 42 6.23 1.32 -10.43
C GLN A 42 7.36 1.07 -9.45
N ALA A 43 7.29 1.69 -8.28
CA ALA A 43 8.31 1.50 -7.27
C ALA A 43 8.32 0.07 -6.75
N LEU A 44 7.13 -0.51 -6.55
CA LEU A 44 7.04 -1.90 -6.11
C LEU A 44 7.60 -2.85 -7.16
N GLU A 45 7.28 -2.61 -8.42
CA GLU A 45 7.78 -3.44 -9.50
C GLU A 45 9.28 -3.33 -9.64
N ALA A 46 9.81 -2.14 -9.43
CA ALA A 46 11.26 -1.94 -9.50
C ALA A 46 11.99 -2.72 -8.40
N GLU A 47 11.31 -2.99 -7.29
CA GLU A 47 11.85 -3.81 -6.22
C GLU A 47 11.69 -5.31 -6.47
N GLY A 48 11.08 -5.67 -7.59
CA GLY A 48 10.81 -7.07 -7.87
C GLY A 48 9.62 -7.63 -7.14
N ARG A 49 8.77 -6.79 -6.60
CA ARG A 49 7.60 -7.24 -5.87
C ARG A 49 6.41 -7.40 -6.80
N ALA A 50 5.66 -8.46 -6.57
CA ALA A 50 4.43 -8.66 -7.33
C ALA A 50 3.38 -7.67 -6.85
N VAL A 51 2.66 -7.07 -7.77
CA VAL A 51 1.63 -6.10 -7.43
C VAL A 51 0.28 -6.64 -7.86
N ARG A 52 -0.62 -6.80 -6.91
CA ARG A 52 -1.99 -7.19 -7.19
C ARG A 52 -2.88 -6.06 -6.72
N ALA A 53 -3.80 -5.65 -7.60
CA ALA A 53 -4.58 -4.43 -7.37
C ALA A 53 -5.35 -4.48 -6.05
N HIS A 54 -6.01 -5.60 -5.75
CA HIS A 54 -6.81 -5.65 -4.54
C HIS A 54 -5.97 -5.63 -3.27
N ILE A 55 -4.77 -6.21 -3.33
CA ILE A 55 -3.85 -6.17 -2.19
C ILE A 55 -3.34 -4.75 -2.00
N LEU A 56 -2.98 -4.09 -3.09
CA LEU A 56 -2.48 -2.73 -3.04
C LEU A 56 -3.53 -1.77 -2.47
N GLN A 57 -4.78 -1.91 -2.93
CA GLN A 57 -5.84 -1.05 -2.43
C GLN A 57 -6.06 -1.23 -0.92
N ARG A 58 -6.02 -2.47 -0.46
CA ARG A 58 -6.14 -2.73 0.97
C ARG A 58 -4.96 -2.16 1.74
N ALA A 59 -3.76 -2.32 1.18
CA ALA A 59 -2.56 -1.84 1.84
C ALA A 59 -2.59 -0.33 1.99
N LEU A 60 -3.02 0.37 0.96
CA LEU A 60 -3.12 1.82 1.02
C LEU A 60 -4.10 2.28 2.09
N ARG A 61 -5.21 1.56 2.25
CA ARG A 61 -6.19 1.93 3.24
C ARG A 61 -5.77 1.58 4.66
N LYS A 62 -4.96 0.54 4.81
CA LYS A 62 -4.56 0.07 6.13
C LYS A 62 -3.23 0.62 6.61
N ALA A 63 -2.44 1.19 5.71
CA ALA A 63 -1.14 1.72 6.08
C ALA A 63 -1.30 2.87 7.07
N PRO A 64 -0.56 2.83 8.19
CA PRO A 64 -0.71 3.88 9.20
C PRO A 64 -0.21 5.21 8.67
N PHE A 65 -1.02 6.25 8.93
CA PHE A 65 -0.70 7.63 8.55
C PHE A 65 -0.54 7.83 7.05
N VAL A 66 -1.09 6.94 6.23
CA VAL A 66 -1.14 7.14 4.79
C VAL A 66 -2.53 7.64 4.43
N HIS A 67 -2.59 8.77 3.75
CA HIS A 67 -3.84 9.45 3.44
C HIS A 67 -3.94 9.72 1.95
N ARG A 68 -5.15 9.62 1.44
CA ARG A 68 -5.41 10.06 0.09
C ARG A 68 -5.55 11.57 0.13
N ILE A 69 -4.62 12.27 -0.50
CA ILE A 69 -4.59 13.73 -0.42
C ILE A 69 -5.22 14.41 -1.63
N GLY A 70 -5.71 13.63 -2.58
CA GLY A 70 -6.35 14.21 -3.74
C GLY A 70 -6.17 13.31 -4.94
N ALA A 71 -6.27 13.91 -6.11
CA ALA A 71 -6.11 13.17 -7.35
C ALA A 71 -5.28 14.00 -8.31
N SER A 72 -4.57 13.31 -9.19
CA SER A 72 -3.79 13.95 -10.24
C SER A 72 -4.25 13.42 -11.57
N GLU A 73 -4.02 14.20 -12.62
CA GLU A 73 -4.32 13.75 -13.97
C GLU A 73 -3.33 12.69 -14.38
N GLY A 74 -3.83 11.57 -14.84
CA GLY A 74 -2.99 10.53 -15.40
C GLY A 74 -3.35 10.31 -16.85
N GLU A 75 -2.63 9.41 -17.48
CA GLU A 75 -2.87 9.14 -18.91
C GLU A 75 -4.25 8.60 -19.16
N ARG A 76 -4.82 7.91 -18.20
CA ARG A 76 -6.12 7.27 -18.35
C ARG A 76 -7.17 7.91 -17.46
N GLY A 77 -6.93 9.14 -17.03
CA GLY A 77 -7.86 9.85 -16.17
C GLY A 77 -7.25 10.13 -14.82
N ALA A 78 -8.09 10.52 -13.87
CA ALA A 78 -7.61 10.90 -12.56
C ALA A 78 -7.10 9.70 -11.79
N VAL A 79 -5.99 9.88 -11.10
CA VAL A 79 -5.41 8.84 -10.23
C VAL A 79 -5.26 9.42 -8.83
N SER A 80 -5.43 8.57 -7.83
CA SER A 80 -5.32 9.01 -6.45
C SER A 80 -3.87 9.32 -6.08
N ARG A 81 -3.70 10.34 -5.27
CA ARG A 81 -2.39 10.66 -4.69
C ARG A 81 -2.43 10.35 -3.21
N TRP A 82 -1.33 9.84 -2.73
CA TRP A 82 -1.21 9.39 -1.35
C TRP A 82 0.01 10.04 -0.70
N ALA A 83 -0.11 10.29 0.60
CA ALA A 83 0.99 10.87 1.36
C ALA A 83 1.04 10.23 2.74
N TRP A 84 2.23 10.16 3.31
CA TRP A 84 2.42 9.73 4.68
C TRP A 84 2.61 10.96 5.55
N GLY A 85 1.96 10.96 6.70
CA GLY A 85 2.15 12.03 7.66
C GLY A 85 0.94 12.15 8.55
N VAL A 86 1.13 12.83 9.67
CA VAL A 86 0.05 13.13 10.58
C VAL A 86 -0.51 14.48 10.17
N GLU A 87 -1.82 14.54 9.93
CA GLU A 87 -2.45 15.79 9.53
C GLU A 87 -2.49 16.74 10.71
N GLU A 88 -2.30 18.01 10.41
CA GLU A 88 -2.31 19.00 11.45
C GLU A 88 -3.62 19.04 12.20
N ASP A 89 -4.70 18.83 11.48
CA ASP A 89 -6.02 18.85 12.11
C ASP A 89 -6.14 17.76 13.16
N ASP A 90 -5.44 16.66 12.97
CA ASP A 90 -5.46 15.59 13.94
C ASP A 90 -4.72 15.96 15.21
N LEU A 91 -3.84 16.93 15.11
CA LEU A 91 -3.06 17.38 16.25
C LEU A 91 -3.74 18.49 17.03
N GLY A 92 -4.63 19.18 16.34
CA GLY A 92 -5.28 20.37 16.92
C GLY A 92 -6.35 20.11 17.93
#